data_9d9ce9ed8fc2e422c0298bcf5acf164a
#
_entry.id   9d9ce9ed8fc2e422c0298bcf5acf164a
#
_cell.length_a   1.000
_cell.length_b   1.000
_cell.length_c   1.000
_cell.angle_alpha   90.00
_cell.angle_beta   90.00
_cell.angle_gamma   90.00
#
_symmetry.space_group_name_H-M   'P 1'
#
loop_
_entity.id
_entity.type
_entity.pdbx_description
1 polymer ?
#
loop_
_entity_poly.entity_id
_entity_poly.type
_entity_poly.pdbx_seq_one_letter_code
_entity_poly.pdbx_strand_id
1 'polypeptide(L)'
;MTSGKGGVGKSTITATLGVAMAEAGARVALVDADVGLNNLDLVLGIEAMVCYDVTDVEKGRCRLAEALVNHPFCESLFLLSSRALSGGNVSLKSFSEIVSALKRSFDFVLIDCPAGIDDGFHRAVACSDEALIVTTPIPAAVRDADRVSDILCSYRLGSVGVIVNRVRGDLVLKGEVMSVADVGSVLRLPVVGSVPEDDEVLLSATVGRISDSKSRHYAAVCMVASHLMLGTTELYDCTARYRGIGGFFRKFAR
;
A
#
# COMPACT_ATOMS: atom_id res chain seq x y z
N MET A 1 -4.52 3.28 -2.45
CA MET A 1 -3.45 3.44 -1.44
C MET A 1 -2.79 4.79 -1.62
N THR A 2 -2.79 5.65 -0.61
CA THR A 2 -2.22 6.99 -0.68
C THR A 2 -1.41 7.34 0.57
N SER A 3 -0.67 8.45 0.53
CA SER A 3 0.11 8.96 1.67
C SER A 3 0.40 10.43 1.49
N GLY A 4 0.45 11.19 2.59
CA GLY A 4 0.79 12.61 2.57
C GLY A 4 2.27 12.90 2.31
N LYS A 5 3.14 11.88 2.47
CA LYS A 5 4.60 12.03 2.36
C LYS A 5 5.24 10.81 1.70
N GLY A 6 6.29 11.03 0.92
CA GLY A 6 7.13 9.96 0.39
C GLY A 6 7.89 9.20 1.49
N GLY A 7 8.19 7.94 1.24
CA GLY A 7 9.01 7.12 2.14
C GLY A 7 8.30 6.52 3.36
N VAL A 8 6.99 6.69 3.53
CA VAL A 8 6.22 6.04 4.61
C VAL A 8 5.97 4.54 4.38
N GLY A 9 6.36 4.00 3.23
CA GLY A 9 6.23 2.59 2.86
C GLY A 9 4.93 2.24 2.13
N LYS A 10 4.27 3.20 1.50
CA LYS A 10 3.01 3.01 0.76
C LYS A 10 3.10 1.89 -0.27
N SER A 11 4.03 1.96 -1.23
CA SER A 11 4.20 0.95 -2.28
C SER A 11 4.57 -0.43 -1.73
N THR A 12 5.37 -0.50 -0.67
CA THR A 12 5.68 -1.75 0.04
C THR A 12 4.42 -2.37 0.65
N ILE A 13 3.60 -1.57 1.34
CA ILE A 13 2.32 -2.04 1.90
C ILE A 13 1.39 -2.46 0.76
N THR A 14 1.29 -1.69 -0.33
CA THR A 14 0.43 -2.03 -1.48
C THR A 14 0.82 -3.37 -2.10
N ALA A 15 2.11 -3.59 -2.34
CA ALA A 15 2.63 -4.84 -2.90
C ALA A 15 2.40 -6.04 -1.96
N THR A 16 2.78 -5.89 -0.67
CA THR A 16 2.61 -6.96 0.32
C THR A 16 1.13 -7.29 0.55
N LEU A 17 0.26 -6.27 0.58
CA LEU A 17 -1.19 -6.46 0.71
C LEU A 17 -1.76 -7.20 -0.49
N GLY A 18 -1.34 -6.84 -1.70
CA GLY A 18 -1.75 -7.54 -2.91
C GLY A 18 -1.39 -9.03 -2.88
N VAL A 19 -0.17 -9.38 -2.44
CA VAL A 19 0.26 -10.77 -2.26
C VAL A 19 -0.58 -11.47 -1.19
N ALA A 20 -0.74 -10.85 -0.01
CA ALA A 20 -1.49 -11.44 1.09
C ALA A 20 -2.96 -11.72 0.71
N MET A 21 -3.61 -10.81 -0.02
CA MET A 21 -4.98 -11.01 -0.51
C MET A 21 -5.04 -12.11 -1.58
N ALA A 22 -4.06 -12.17 -2.48
CA ALA A 22 -4.01 -13.18 -3.53
C ALA A 22 -3.71 -14.57 -2.96
N GLU A 23 -2.83 -14.70 -1.98
CA GLU A 23 -2.60 -15.96 -1.25
C GLU A 23 -3.82 -16.39 -0.42
N ALA A 24 -4.65 -15.44 0.02
CA ALA A 24 -5.94 -15.73 0.65
C ALA A 24 -7.05 -16.11 -0.36
N GLY A 25 -6.73 -16.21 -1.66
CA GLY A 25 -7.60 -16.69 -2.70
C GLY A 25 -8.33 -15.63 -3.52
N ALA A 26 -8.09 -14.36 -3.27
CA ALA A 26 -8.65 -13.28 -4.08
C ALA A 26 -7.87 -13.09 -5.39
N ARG A 27 -8.54 -12.67 -6.44
CA ARG A 27 -7.92 -12.25 -7.68
C ARG A 27 -7.63 -10.74 -7.63
N VAL A 28 -6.35 -10.37 -7.60
CA VAL A 28 -5.90 -9.00 -7.30
C VAL A 28 -5.15 -8.38 -8.47
N ALA A 29 -5.53 -7.14 -8.83
CA ALA A 29 -4.76 -6.29 -9.72
C ALA A 29 -4.12 -5.14 -8.93
N LEU A 30 -2.81 -5.00 -9.03
CA LEU A 30 -2.08 -3.82 -8.59
C LEU A 30 -1.95 -2.86 -9.76
N VAL A 31 -2.22 -1.58 -9.54
CA VAL A 31 -2.04 -0.52 -10.53
C VAL A 31 -1.09 0.51 -9.96
N ASP A 32 0.06 0.69 -10.59
CA ASP A 32 0.95 1.80 -10.27
C ASP A 32 0.41 3.08 -10.94
N ALA A 33 0.07 4.09 -10.15
CA ALA A 33 -0.41 5.38 -10.65
C ALA A 33 0.67 6.47 -10.62
N ASP A 34 1.89 6.14 -10.17
CA ASP A 34 3.06 7.04 -10.13
C ASP A 34 3.81 6.98 -11.46
N VAL A 35 3.34 7.78 -12.43
CA VAL A 35 3.91 7.79 -13.79
C VAL A 35 5.32 8.36 -13.76
N GLY A 36 6.30 7.52 -14.06
CA GLY A 36 7.71 7.88 -14.17
C GLY A 36 8.59 7.59 -12.95
N LEU A 37 8.01 7.39 -11.77
CA LEU A 37 8.72 6.98 -10.54
C LEU A 37 8.13 5.67 -9.98
N ASN A 38 7.64 4.81 -10.86
CA ASN A 38 7.06 3.54 -10.51
C ASN A 38 8.00 2.70 -9.64
N ASN A 39 7.45 2.10 -8.60
CA ASN A 39 8.21 1.31 -7.64
C ASN A 39 7.58 -0.08 -7.40
N LEU A 40 6.34 -0.31 -7.84
CA LEU A 40 5.66 -1.57 -7.56
C LEU A 40 6.33 -2.76 -8.25
N ASP A 41 6.79 -2.61 -9.50
CA ASP A 41 7.49 -3.66 -10.23
C ASP A 41 8.82 -4.05 -9.56
N LEU A 42 9.57 -3.06 -9.04
CA LEU A 42 10.80 -3.29 -8.27
C LEU A 42 10.52 -3.99 -6.94
N VAL A 43 9.51 -3.53 -6.20
CA VAL A 43 9.12 -4.14 -4.91
C VAL A 43 8.66 -5.59 -5.10
N LEU A 44 7.99 -5.89 -6.21
CA LEU A 44 7.54 -7.22 -6.59
C LEU A 44 8.65 -8.09 -7.22
N GLY A 45 9.77 -7.49 -7.62
CA GLY A 45 10.88 -8.20 -8.31
C GLY A 45 10.53 -8.69 -9.71
N ILE A 46 9.61 -8.01 -10.39
CA ILE A 46 9.12 -8.39 -11.73
C ILE A 46 9.36 -7.32 -12.80
N GLU A 47 10.24 -6.37 -12.52
CA GLU A 47 10.56 -5.26 -13.43
C GLU A 47 11.04 -5.73 -14.82
N ALA A 48 11.72 -6.87 -14.90
CA ALA A 48 12.18 -7.45 -16.15
C ALA A 48 11.05 -8.08 -17.00
N MET A 49 9.87 -8.30 -16.40
CA MET A 49 8.71 -8.89 -17.07
C MET A 49 7.78 -7.83 -17.67
N VAL A 50 7.95 -6.55 -17.31
CA VAL A 50 7.10 -5.46 -17.78
C VAL A 50 7.49 -5.08 -19.21
N CYS A 51 6.65 -5.47 -20.18
CA CYS A 51 6.81 -5.15 -21.61
C CYS A 51 5.99 -3.93 -22.04
N TYR A 52 4.80 -3.75 -21.45
CA TYR A 52 3.86 -2.67 -21.71
C TYR A 52 3.40 -2.03 -20.41
N ASP A 53 2.96 -0.78 -20.49
CA ASP A 53 2.48 -0.03 -19.34
C ASP A 53 1.09 0.61 -19.60
N VAL A 54 0.58 1.32 -18.60
CA VAL A 54 -0.71 2.01 -18.69
C VAL A 54 -0.77 3.01 -19.87
N THR A 55 0.37 3.63 -20.24
CA THR A 55 0.42 4.60 -21.34
C THR A 55 0.36 3.92 -22.71
N ASP A 56 0.84 2.69 -22.81
CA ASP A 56 0.73 1.88 -24.05
C ASP A 56 -0.72 1.44 -24.26
N VAL A 57 -1.43 1.08 -23.19
CA VAL A 57 -2.87 0.78 -23.26
C VAL A 57 -3.67 2.01 -23.71
N GLU A 58 -3.41 3.18 -23.10
CA GLU A 58 -4.09 4.43 -23.49
C GLU A 58 -3.86 4.79 -24.96
N LYS A 59 -2.62 4.61 -25.44
CA LYS A 59 -2.24 4.92 -26.86
C LYS A 59 -2.68 3.82 -27.84
N GLY A 60 -3.34 2.75 -27.37
CA GLY A 60 -3.79 1.63 -28.19
C GLY A 60 -2.64 0.79 -28.79
N ARG A 61 -1.45 0.82 -28.20
CA ARG A 61 -0.29 0.03 -28.64
C ARG A 61 -0.40 -1.43 -28.27
N CYS A 62 -1.13 -1.71 -27.18
CA CYS A 62 -1.43 -3.05 -26.72
C CYS A 62 -2.82 -3.09 -26.07
N ARG A 63 -3.38 -4.31 -25.91
CA ARG A 63 -4.60 -4.54 -25.14
C ARG A 63 -4.26 -4.55 -23.65
N LEU A 64 -5.22 -4.20 -22.79
CA LEU A 64 -5.05 -4.24 -21.32
C LEU A 64 -4.50 -5.59 -20.83
N ALA A 65 -5.00 -6.69 -21.38
CA ALA A 65 -4.55 -8.03 -21.00
C ALA A 65 -3.08 -8.31 -21.35
N GLU A 66 -2.50 -7.61 -22.33
CA GLU A 66 -1.09 -7.74 -22.72
C GLU A 66 -0.17 -6.88 -21.85
N ALA A 67 -0.71 -5.82 -21.23
CA ALA A 67 0.01 -4.96 -20.30
C ALA A 67 -0.01 -5.48 -18.84
N LEU A 68 -0.92 -6.40 -18.53
CA LEU A 68 -1.00 -7.04 -17.21
C LEU A 68 0.10 -8.09 -17.07
N VAL A 69 1.01 -7.88 -16.11
CA VAL A 69 2.05 -8.84 -15.75
C VAL A 69 1.56 -9.73 -14.62
N ASN A 70 1.47 -11.04 -14.86
CA ASN A 70 1.16 -12.01 -13.80
C ASN A 70 2.41 -12.25 -12.93
N HIS A 71 2.22 -12.26 -11.61
CA HIS A 71 3.32 -12.50 -10.68
C HIS A 71 3.75 -13.98 -10.72
N PRO A 72 5.05 -14.30 -10.92
CA PRO A 72 5.50 -15.67 -11.21
C PRO A 72 5.27 -16.67 -10.08
N PHE A 73 5.18 -16.21 -8.84
CA PHE A 73 4.96 -17.04 -7.65
C PHE A 73 3.59 -16.86 -7.00
N CYS A 74 2.70 -16.05 -7.61
CA CYS A 74 1.37 -15.80 -7.10
C CYS A 74 0.38 -15.63 -8.28
N GLU A 75 -0.19 -16.73 -8.73
CA GLU A 75 -1.00 -16.79 -9.97
C GLU A 75 -2.21 -15.86 -9.98
N SER A 76 -2.74 -15.50 -8.82
CA SER A 76 -3.90 -14.60 -8.67
C SER A 76 -3.53 -13.12 -8.58
N LEU A 77 -2.22 -12.78 -8.63
CA LEU A 77 -1.71 -11.41 -8.54
C LEU A 77 -1.22 -10.90 -9.89
N PHE A 78 -1.70 -9.73 -10.28
CA PHE A 78 -1.34 -9.07 -11.53
C PHE A 78 -0.90 -7.64 -11.27
N LEU A 79 0.06 -7.13 -12.05
CA LEU A 79 0.52 -5.75 -12.03
C LEU A 79 0.25 -5.07 -13.37
N LEU A 80 -0.34 -3.88 -13.33
CA LEU A 80 -0.31 -2.89 -14.40
C LEU A 80 0.68 -1.78 -14.01
N SER A 81 1.81 -1.75 -14.66
CA SER A 81 2.87 -0.76 -14.41
C SER A 81 2.58 0.58 -15.11
N SER A 82 3.24 1.64 -14.66
CA SER A 82 3.19 2.98 -15.28
C SER A 82 4.58 3.53 -15.61
N ARG A 83 5.45 2.69 -16.16
CA ARG A 83 6.88 2.98 -16.44
C ARG A 83 7.14 4.24 -17.26
N ALA A 84 6.14 4.71 -18.03
CA ALA A 84 6.24 5.90 -18.89
C ALA A 84 7.52 5.94 -19.76
N LEU A 85 7.89 4.81 -20.34
CA LEU A 85 9.04 4.72 -21.26
C LEU A 85 8.93 5.71 -22.44
N SER A 86 7.74 6.21 -22.71
CA SER A 86 7.40 7.10 -23.82
C SER A 86 7.07 8.55 -23.41
N GLY A 87 7.19 8.90 -22.13
CA GLY A 87 6.78 10.20 -21.59
C GLY A 87 5.31 10.53 -21.88
N GLY A 88 4.54 10.87 -20.88
CA GLY A 88 3.15 11.29 -21.04
C GLY A 88 2.32 11.03 -19.81
N ASN A 89 1.37 11.91 -19.52
CA ASN A 89 0.35 11.70 -18.50
C ASN A 89 -0.81 10.92 -19.12
N VAL A 90 -1.29 9.92 -18.41
CA VAL A 90 -2.54 9.21 -18.76
C VAL A 90 -3.74 10.11 -18.43
N SER A 91 -4.69 10.25 -19.35
CA SER A 91 -5.89 11.04 -19.13
C SER A 91 -6.78 10.40 -18.05
N LEU A 92 -7.51 11.22 -17.28
CA LEU A 92 -8.47 10.70 -16.30
C LEU A 92 -9.50 9.76 -16.96
N LYS A 93 -9.95 10.08 -18.17
CA LYS A 93 -10.92 9.25 -18.91
C LYS A 93 -10.35 7.86 -19.19
N SER A 94 -9.19 7.80 -19.81
CA SER A 94 -8.54 6.51 -20.16
C SER A 94 -8.22 5.70 -18.90
N PHE A 95 -7.71 6.34 -17.85
CA PHE A 95 -7.43 5.67 -16.58
C PHE A 95 -8.71 5.10 -15.95
N SER A 96 -9.81 5.86 -15.97
CA SER A 96 -11.12 5.39 -15.48
C SER A 96 -11.65 4.20 -16.28
N GLU A 97 -11.49 4.19 -17.60
CA GLU A 97 -11.88 3.06 -18.47
C GLU A 97 -11.05 1.80 -18.15
N ILE A 98 -9.73 1.97 -17.95
CA ILE A 98 -8.82 0.88 -17.56
C ILE A 98 -9.22 0.31 -16.19
N VAL A 99 -9.37 1.16 -15.16
CA VAL A 99 -9.75 0.72 -13.81
C VAL A 99 -11.12 0.05 -13.83
N SER A 100 -12.08 0.59 -14.59
CA SER A 100 -13.40 -0.03 -14.75
C SER A 100 -13.34 -1.41 -15.44
N ALA A 101 -12.40 -1.59 -16.37
CA ALA A 101 -12.18 -2.90 -17.00
C ALA A 101 -11.57 -3.91 -16.00
N LEU A 102 -10.61 -3.46 -15.17
CA LEU A 102 -10.02 -4.29 -14.11
C LEU A 102 -11.05 -4.71 -13.06
N LYS A 103 -11.89 -3.80 -12.59
CA LYS A 103 -12.97 -4.08 -11.61
C LYS A 103 -13.96 -5.17 -12.08
N ARG A 104 -14.09 -5.41 -13.38
CA ARG A 104 -14.93 -6.50 -13.91
C ARG A 104 -14.26 -7.88 -13.86
N SER A 105 -12.94 -7.93 -13.71
CA SER A 105 -12.14 -9.15 -13.86
C SER A 105 -11.38 -9.55 -12.60
N PHE A 106 -11.32 -8.65 -11.60
CA PHE A 106 -10.59 -8.84 -10.36
C PHE A 106 -11.50 -8.56 -9.16
N ASP A 107 -11.29 -9.29 -8.07
CA ASP A 107 -12.01 -9.08 -6.82
C ASP A 107 -11.55 -7.78 -6.14
N PHE A 108 -10.25 -7.46 -6.27
CA PHE A 108 -9.66 -6.23 -5.75
C PHE A 108 -8.74 -5.57 -6.77
N VAL A 109 -8.85 -4.24 -6.87
CA VAL A 109 -7.94 -3.40 -7.64
C VAL A 109 -7.28 -2.42 -6.68
N LEU A 110 -6.01 -2.62 -6.38
CA LEU A 110 -5.24 -1.76 -5.49
C LEU A 110 -4.44 -0.75 -6.33
N ILE A 111 -4.78 0.52 -6.22
CA ILE A 111 -4.10 1.60 -6.94
C ILE A 111 -3.08 2.24 -6.00
N ASP A 112 -1.80 2.14 -6.34
CA ASP A 112 -0.71 2.82 -5.65
C ASP A 112 -0.57 4.24 -6.16
N CYS A 113 -1.04 5.24 -5.39
CA CYS A 113 -0.98 6.65 -5.78
C CYS A 113 0.46 7.18 -5.67
N PRO A 114 0.85 8.21 -6.44
CA PRO A 114 2.04 8.97 -6.12
C PRO A 114 1.97 9.55 -4.70
N ALA A 115 3.13 9.90 -4.14
CA ALA A 115 3.17 10.59 -2.86
C ALA A 115 2.75 12.06 -3.05
N GLY A 116 1.95 12.59 -2.13
CA GLY A 116 1.45 13.97 -2.23
C GLY A 116 0.05 14.07 -2.81
N ILE A 117 -0.27 15.22 -3.38
CA ILE A 117 -1.62 15.63 -3.80
C ILE A 117 -1.60 16.23 -5.22
N ASP A 118 -0.77 15.70 -6.08
CA ASP A 118 -0.66 16.12 -7.48
C ASP A 118 -1.75 15.50 -8.39
N ASP A 119 -1.66 15.77 -9.70
CA ASP A 119 -2.62 15.26 -10.68
C ASP A 119 -2.73 13.73 -10.69
N GLY A 120 -1.64 13.02 -10.40
CA GLY A 120 -1.63 11.56 -10.31
C GLY A 120 -2.48 11.06 -9.14
N PHE A 121 -2.38 11.70 -7.98
CA PHE A 121 -3.23 11.45 -6.83
C PHE A 121 -4.70 11.67 -7.18
N HIS A 122 -5.03 12.84 -7.73
CA HIS A 122 -6.42 13.19 -8.09
C HIS A 122 -7.02 12.19 -9.10
N ARG A 123 -6.25 11.77 -10.09
CA ARG A 123 -6.65 10.76 -11.07
C ARG A 123 -6.94 9.41 -10.43
N ALA A 124 -6.05 8.94 -9.55
CA ALA A 124 -6.20 7.66 -8.86
C ALA A 124 -7.43 7.66 -7.92
N VAL A 125 -7.59 8.70 -7.12
CA VAL A 125 -8.71 8.83 -6.17
C VAL A 125 -10.06 8.92 -6.89
N ALA A 126 -10.14 9.66 -8.00
CA ALA A 126 -11.38 9.78 -8.77
C ALA A 126 -11.88 8.45 -9.37
N CYS A 127 -11.01 7.45 -9.48
CA CYS A 127 -11.34 6.11 -10.00
C CYS A 127 -11.51 5.07 -8.88
N SER A 128 -11.34 5.45 -7.61
CA SER A 128 -11.38 4.56 -6.46
C SER A 128 -12.76 4.58 -5.78
N ASP A 129 -13.12 3.44 -5.17
CA ASP A 129 -14.34 3.33 -4.36
C ASP A 129 -14.03 3.63 -2.89
N GLU A 130 -12.82 3.32 -2.43
CA GLU A 130 -12.35 3.49 -1.06
C GLU A 130 -10.90 3.99 -1.04
N ALA A 131 -10.45 4.57 0.07
CA ALA A 131 -9.08 5.02 0.23
C ALA A 131 -8.44 4.51 1.52
N LEU A 132 -7.17 4.13 1.42
CA LEU A 132 -6.33 3.81 2.56
C LEU A 132 -5.13 4.77 2.59
N ILE A 133 -5.00 5.51 3.70
CA ILE A 133 -3.89 6.41 3.95
C ILE A 133 -2.80 5.65 4.70
N VAL A 134 -1.61 5.53 4.13
CA VAL A 134 -0.44 4.97 4.83
C VAL A 134 0.33 6.10 5.48
N THR A 135 0.55 6.01 6.78
CA THR A 135 1.35 6.98 7.56
C THR A 135 2.26 6.27 8.55
N THR A 136 3.13 7.02 9.22
CA THR A 136 3.97 6.54 10.32
C THR A 136 3.58 7.29 11.61
N PRO A 137 3.86 6.75 12.83
CA PRO A 137 3.50 7.39 14.09
C PRO A 137 4.43 8.57 14.46
N ILE A 138 4.77 9.39 13.45
CA ILE A 138 5.62 10.57 13.58
C ILE A 138 4.75 11.81 13.32
N PRO A 139 4.75 12.84 14.20
CA PRO A 139 3.85 13.97 14.08
C PRO A 139 3.82 14.66 12.72
N ALA A 140 4.98 14.78 12.05
CA ALA A 140 5.04 15.37 10.71
C ALA A 140 4.30 14.53 9.66
N ALA A 141 4.44 13.18 9.70
CA ALA A 141 3.76 12.29 8.77
C ALA A 141 2.24 12.25 9.03
N VAL A 142 1.84 12.29 10.30
CA VAL A 142 0.42 12.34 10.69
C VAL A 142 -0.23 13.65 10.20
N ARG A 143 0.46 14.79 10.36
CA ARG A 143 -0.03 16.08 9.83
C ARG A 143 -0.19 16.07 8.30
N ASP A 144 0.75 15.44 7.58
CA ASP A 144 0.64 15.33 6.13
C ASP A 144 -0.48 14.36 5.72
N ALA A 145 -0.72 13.30 6.50
CA ALA A 145 -1.86 12.39 6.33
C ALA A 145 -3.21 13.08 6.59
N ASP A 146 -3.29 13.97 7.58
CA ASP A 146 -4.48 14.77 7.89
C ASP A 146 -4.88 15.66 6.70
N ARG A 147 -3.90 16.33 6.07
CA ARG A 147 -4.16 17.10 4.84
C ARG A 147 -4.70 16.25 3.69
N VAL A 148 -4.16 15.02 3.52
CA VAL A 148 -4.69 14.08 2.53
C VAL A 148 -6.11 13.69 2.87
N SER A 149 -6.41 13.41 4.15
CA SER A 149 -7.76 13.11 4.63
C SER A 149 -8.76 14.20 4.29
N ASP A 150 -8.39 15.47 4.54
CA ASP A 150 -9.24 16.62 4.21
C ASP A 150 -9.57 16.68 2.71
N ILE A 151 -8.59 16.42 1.85
CA ILE A 151 -8.80 16.39 0.40
C ILE A 151 -9.70 15.23 -0.01
N LEU A 152 -9.51 14.05 0.58
CA LEU A 152 -10.33 12.86 0.29
C LEU A 152 -11.81 13.08 0.63
N CYS A 153 -12.14 13.94 1.61
CA CYS A 153 -13.51 14.32 1.92
C CYS A 153 -14.26 15.00 0.76
N SER A 154 -13.53 15.57 -0.22
CA SER A 154 -14.13 16.14 -1.42
C SER A 154 -14.53 15.12 -2.48
N TYR A 155 -14.14 13.84 -2.31
CA TYR A 155 -14.45 12.75 -3.22
C TYR A 155 -15.61 11.90 -2.66
N ARG A 156 -16.29 11.20 -3.57
CA ARG A 156 -17.39 10.27 -3.22
C ARG A 156 -16.83 8.87 -2.92
N LEU A 157 -16.05 8.76 -1.85
CA LEU A 157 -15.51 7.48 -1.39
C LEU A 157 -16.49 6.81 -0.41
N GLY A 158 -16.61 5.50 -0.50
CA GLY A 158 -17.42 4.69 0.41
C GLY A 158 -16.81 4.63 1.82
N SER A 159 -15.48 4.55 1.89
CA SER A 159 -14.74 4.58 3.15
C SER A 159 -13.35 5.19 2.99
N VAL A 160 -12.83 5.74 4.09
CA VAL A 160 -11.43 6.16 4.22
C VAL A 160 -10.88 5.60 5.51
N GLY A 161 -9.79 4.84 5.43
CA GLY A 161 -9.12 4.25 6.59
C GLY A 161 -7.63 4.60 6.64
N VAL A 162 -6.99 4.34 7.79
CA VAL A 162 -5.55 4.56 7.96
C VAL A 162 -4.82 3.27 8.31
N ILE A 163 -3.65 3.08 7.68
CA ILE A 163 -2.66 2.06 8.05
C ILE A 163 -1.48 2.79 8.70
N VAL A 164 -1.21 2.47 9.96
CA VAL A 164 -0.05 3.01 10.69
C VAL A 164 1.13 2.06 10.49
N ASN A 165 2.07 2.46 9.65
CA ASN A 165 3.24 1.69 9.28
C ASN A 165 4.48 2.07 10.11
N ARG A 166 5.49 1.21 10.13
CA ARG A 166 6.77 1.38 10.83
C ARG A 166 6.60 1.69 12.32
N VAL A 167 5.67 0.99 12.96
CA VAL A 167 5.41 1.16 14.38
C VAL A 167 6.54 0.55 15.21
N ARG A 168 7.25 1.38 15.97
CA ARG A 168 8.27 0.99 16.95
C ARG A 168 7.60 0.74 18.29
N GLY A 169 7.20 -0.51 18.53
CA GLY A 169 6.48 -0.88 19.75
C GLY A 169 7.27 -0.62 21.04
N ASP A 170 8.60 -0.66 21.01
CA ASP A 170 9.47 -0.28 22.12
C ASP A 170 9.37 1.22 22.46
N LEU A 171 9.30 2.09 21.44
CA LEU A 171 9.19 3.54 21.62
C LEU A 171 7.76 3.93 22.00
N VAL A 172 6.73 3.23 21.49
CA VAL A 172 5.34 3.42 21.91
C VAL A 172 5.18 3.15 23.41
N LEU A 173 5.76 2.03 23.92
CA LEU A 173 5.71 1.70 25.35
C LEU A 173 6.45 2.70 26.26
N LYS A 174 7.40 3.45 25.71
CA LYS A 174 8.11 4.52 26.43
C LYS A 174 7.41 5.87 26.32
N GLY A 175 6.36 5.99 25.47
CA GLY A 175 5.73 7.27 25.17
C GLY A 175 6.56 8.22 24.32
N GLU A 176 7.60 7.73 23.62
CA GLU A 176 8.50 8.52 22.79
C GLU A 176 7.94 8.78 21.37
N VAL A 177 6.98 7.98 20.93
CA VAL A 177 6.24 8.13 19.68
C VAL A 177 4.74 7.94 19.92
N MET A 178 3.92 8.44 19.01
CA MET A 178 2.47 8.26 19.08
C MET A 178 2.09 6.79 19.05
N SER A 179 1.07 6.42 19.82
CA SER A 179 0.44 5.10 19.68
C SER A 179 -0.42 5.04 18.41
N VAL A 180 -0.74 3.83 17.99
CA VAL A 180 -1.65 3.59 16.85
C VAL A 180 -3.03 4.23 17.10
N ALA A 181 -3.52 4.16 18.34
CA ALA A 181 -4.78 4.77 18.76
C ALA A 181 -4.73 6.31 18.71
N ASP A 182 -3.60 6.91 19.11
CA ASP A 182 -3.40 8.37 19.01
C ASP A 182 -3.45 8.84 17.56
N VAL A 183 -2.81 8.11 16.64
CA VAL A 183 -2.84 8.41 15.20
C VAL A 183 -4.27 8.39 14.67
N GLY A 184 -5.03 7.32 14.96
CA GLY A 184 -6.44 7.23 14.58
C GLY A 184 -7.30 8.36 15.14
N SER A 185 -7.07 8.72 16.41
CA SER A 185 -7.79 9.80 17.08
C SER A 185 -7.48 11.19 16.47
N VAL A 186 -6.22 11.46 16.15
CA VAL A 186 -5.81 12.73 15.51
C VAL A 186 -6.39 12.85 14.12
N LEU A 187 -6.32 11.78 13.32
CA LEU A 187 -6.85 11.76 11.94
C LEU A 187 -8.38 11.63 11.89
N ARG A 188 -9.03 11.26 13.01
CA ARG A 188 -10.47 10.95 13.07
C ARG A 188 -10.89 9.90 12.03
N LEU A 189 -10.02 8.96 11.75
CA LEU A 189 -10.21 7.88 10.80
C LEU A 189 -10.14 6.52 11.50
N PRO A 190 -10.90 5.51 11.02
CA PRO A 190 -10.73 4.15 11.47
C PRO A 190 -9.32 3.65 11.13
N VAL A 191 -8.68 3.03 12.11
CA VAL A 191 -7.40 2.33 11.88
C VAL A 191 -7.71 0.95 11.32
N VAL A 192 -7.29 0.71 10.09
CA VAL A 192 -7.45 -0.55 9.35
C VAL A 192 -6.26 -1.48 9.56
N GLY A 193 -5.10 -0.93 9.89
CA GLY A 193 -3.89 -1.70 10.09
C GLY A 193 -2.84 -1.05 10.96
N SER A 194 -2.10 -1.88 11.69
CA SER A 194 -0.92 -1.52 12.46
C SER A 194 0.21 -2.44 12.04
N VAL A 195 1.26 -1.88 11.42
CA VAL A 195 2.37 -2.64 10.83
C VAL A 195 3.67 -2.27 11.54
N PRO A 196 4.40 -3.24 12.12
CA PRO A 196 5.62 -2.97 12.84
C PRO A 196 6.76 -2.58 11.90
N GLU A 197 7.71 -1.78 12.40
CA GLU A 197 9.00 -1.63 11.75
C GLU A 197 9.74 -2.97 11.80
N ASP A 198 10.17 -3.44 10.63
CA ASP A 198 10.84 -4.73 10.48
C ASP A 198 12.02 -4.61 9.50
N ASP A 199 13.22 -4.99 9.97
CA ASP A 199 14.43 -4.94 9.17
C ASP A 199 14.36 -5.90 7.97
N GLU A 200 13.54 -6.96 8.06
CA GLU A 200 13.28 -7.90 6.97
C GLU A 200 12.73 -7.22 5.71
N VAL A 201 11.96 -6.15 5.88
CA VAL A 201 11.44 -5.36 4.75
C VAL A 201 12.58 -4.71 3.97
N LEU A 202 13.59 -4.19 4.67
CA LEU A 202 14.76 -3.58 4.03
C LEU A 202 15.60 -4.64 3.30
N LEU A 203 15.83 -5.79 3.94
CA LEU A 203 16.58 -6.89 3.37
C LEU A 203 15.87 -7.45 2.12
N SER A 204 14.56 -7.65 2.19
CA SER A 204 13.76 -8.14 1.07
C SER A 204 13.74 -7.16 -0.10
N ALA A 205 13.64 -5.86 0.19
CA ALA A 205 13.67 -4.82 -0.84
C ALA A 205 15.02 -4.75 -1.59
N THR A 206 16.15 -5.07 -0.93
CA THR A 206 17.46 -5.08 -1.59
C THR A 206 17.63 -6.20 -2.60
N VAL A 207 16.84 -7.26 -2.50
CA VAL A 207 16.87 -8.42 -3.42
C VAL A 207 15.64 -8.50 -4.33
N GLY A 208 14.81 -7.44 -4.35
CA GLY A 208 13.59 -7.40 -5.17
C GLY A 208 12.60 -8.50 -4.79
N ARG A 209 12.38 -8.71 -3.49
CA ARG A 209 11.42 -9.70 -2.98
C ARG A 209 10.49 -9.05 -1.96
N ILE A 210 9.29 -9.57 -1.87
CA ILE A 210 8.38 -9.27 -0.78
C ILE A 210 8.89 -9.92 0.51
N SER A 211 8.62 -9.29 1.65
CA SER A 211 9.00 -9.80 2.96
C SER A 211 8.61 -11.28 3.15
N ASP A 212 9.49 -12.07 3.73
CA ASP A 212 9.24 -13.49 4.05
C ASP A 212 7.89 -13.64 4.78
N SER A 213 7.14 -14.67 4.44
CA SER A 213 5.87 -15.05 5.08
C SER A 213 6.00 -15.23 6.62
N LYS A 214 7.20 -15.42 7.13
CA LYS A 214 7.51 -15.49 8.58
C LYS A 214 7.80 -14.13 9.21
N SER A 215 7.90 -13.05 8.43
CA SER A 215 8.17 -11.72 8.97
C SER A 215 6.95 -11.17 9.72
N ARG A 216 7.24 -10.32 10.71
CA ARG A 216 6.18 -9.63 11.47
C ARG A 216 5.43 -8.63 10.59
N HIS A 217 6.13 -8.03 9.65
CA HIS A 217 5.54 -7.15 8.64
C HIS A 217 4.48 -7.90 7.84
N TYR A 218 4.82 -9.07 7.29
CA TYR A 218 3.88 -9.88 6.52
C TYR A 218 2.67 -10.31 7.36
N ALA A 219 2.89 -10.81 8.57
CA ALA A 219 1.81 -11.19 9.48
C ALA A 219 0.84 -10.03 9.77
N ALA A 220 1.38 -8.82 9.99
CA ALA A 220 0.56 -7.62 10.20
C ALA A 220 -0.24 -7.24 8.95
N VAL A 221 0.36 -7.33 7.76
CA VAL A 221 -0.33 -7.03 6.49
C VAL A 221 -1.40 -8.09 6.17
N CYS A 222 -1.20 -9.36 6.54
CA CYS A 222 -2.25 -10.38 6.46
C CYS A 222 -3.48 -10.02 7.31
N MET A 223 -3.29 -9.40 8.49
CA MET A 223 -4.42 -8.91 9.28
C MET A 223 -5.14 -7.75 8.59
N VAL A 224 -4.41 -6.86 7.92
CA VAL A 224 -5.02 -5.83 7.06
C VAL A 224 -5.82 -6.46 5.91
N ALA A 225 -5.26 -7.47 5.24
CA ALA A 225 -5.98 -8.20 4.19
C ALA A 225 -7.27 -8.83 4.73
N SER A 226 -7.22 -9.48 5.90
CA SER A 226 -8.40 -10.06 6.56
C SER A 226 -9.43 -9.00 6.93
N HIS A 227 -9.00 -7.82 7.37
CA HIS A 227 -9.89 -6.69 7.64
C HIS A 227 -10.66 -6.28 6.37
N LEU A 228 -9.95 -6.08 5.27
CA LEU A 228 -10.54 -5.63 4.01
C LEU A 228 -11.41 -6.68 3.32
N MET A 229 -11.05 -7.95 3.42
CA MET A 229 -11.76 -9.05 2.75
C MET A 229 -12.93 -9.59 3.56
N LEU A 230 -12.79 -9.62 4.90
CA LEU A 230 -13.71 -10.35 5.79
C LEU A 230 -14.34 -9.44 6.87
N GLY A 231 -13.94 -8.18 6.94
CA GLY A 231 -14.45 -7.23 7.96
C GLY A 231 -13.93 -7.51 9.38
N THR A 232 -12.81 -8.21 9.55
CA THR A 232 -12.21 -8.42 10.88
C THR A 232 -11.72 -7.09 11.45
N THR A 233 -11.76 -6.92 12.77
CA THR A 233 -11.38 -5.66 13.43
C THR A 233 -10.09 -5.76 14.24
N GLU A 234 -9.46 -6.92 14.25
CA GLU A 234 -8.23 -7.14 15.00
C GLU A 234 -7.05 -6.45 14.33
N LEU A 235 -6.24 -5.73 15.12
CA LEU A 235 -5.01 -5.09 14.69
C LEU A 235 -3.80 -5.85 15.22
N TYR A 236 -2.72 -5.87 14.45
CA TYR A 236 -1.46 -6.44 14.91
C TYR A 236 -0.91 -5.64 16.10
N ASP A 237 -0.64 -6.31 17.23
CA ASP A 237 -0.05 -5.67 18.42
C ASP A 237 1.46 -5.52 18.27
N CYS A 238 1.88 -4.37 17.77
CA CYS A 238 3.29 -4.03 17.59
C CYS A 238 4.07 -3.96 18.92
N THR A 239 3.39 -3.91 20.07
CA THR A 239 4.01 -3.82 21.40
C THR A 239 4.19 -5.16 22.08
N ALA A 240 3.51 -6.21 21.65
CA ALA A 240 3.45 -7.51 22.32
C ALA A 240 4.85 -8.10 22.62
N ARG A 241 5.76 -8.04 21.65
CA ARG A 241 7.12 -8.58 21.83
C ARG A 241 7.99 -7.86 22.86
N TYR A 242 7.60 -6.66 23.26
CA TYR A 242 8.36 -5.81 24.21
C TYR A 242 7.74 -5.81 25.61
N ARG A 243 6.64 -6.55 25.83
CA ARG A 243 6.01 -6.76 27.12
C ARG A 243 6.59 -7.98 27.83
N GLY A 244 6.57 -7.99 29.15
CA GLY A 244 7.04 -9.10 29.99
C GLY A 244 8.57 -9.19 30.12
N ILE A 245 9.05 -10.26 30.81
CA ILE A 245 10.48 -10.46 31.14
C ILE A 245 11.35 -10.57 29.90
N GLY A 246 10.91 -11.30 28.86
CA GLY A 246 11.62 -11.40 27.59
C GLY A 246 11.68 -10.07 26.82
N GLY A 247 10.71 -9.18 27.02
CA GLY A 247 10.68 -7.82 26.45
C GLY A 247 11.70 -6.89 27.09
N PHE A 248 11.96 -7.05 28.39
CA PHE A 248 12.94 -6.25 29.13
C PHE A 248 14.36 -6.39 28.53
N PHE A 249 14.83 -7.60 28.29
CA PHE A 249 16.14 -7.85 27.68
C PHE A 249 16.25 -7.34 26.24
N ARG A 250 15.19 -7.38 25.45
CA ARG A 250 15.20 -6.89 24.07
C ARG A 250 15.21 -5.37 23.94
N LYS A 251 14.81 -4.63 24.99
CA LYS A 251 14.93 -3.16 25.02
C LYS A 251 16.38 -2.66 25.09
N PHE A 252 17.30 -3.50 25.56
CA PHE A 252 18.72 -3.18 25.75
C PHE A 252 19.65 -3.85 24.73
N ALA A 253 19.13 -4.66 23.84
CA ALA A 253 19.91 -5.42 22.86
C ALA A 253 20.02 -4.74 21.47
N ARG A 254 19.94 -3.40 21.46
CA ARG A 254 20.14 -2.56 20.25
C ARG A 254 21.19 -1.52 20.50
#